data_faaf4577746f61d03a570a5031f29681
#
_entry.id   faaf4577746f61d03a570a5031f29681
#
_cell.length_a   1.000
_cell.length_b   1.000
_cell.length_c   1.000
_cell.angle_alpha   90.00
_cell.angle_beta   90.00
_cell.angle_gamma   90.00
#
_symmetry.space_group_name_H-M   'P 1'
#
loop_
_entity.id
_entity.type
_entity.pdbx_description
1 polymer ?
#
loop_
_entity_poly.entity_id
_entity_poly.type
_entity_poly.pdbx_seq_one_letter_code
_entity_poly.pdbx_strand_id
1 'polypeptide(L)'
;VTLEGFRPSSYLTSETARLQETVGNGKAIAAVSGGVDSTVAALVAKRALGERLLPVFIDTGFLRAGEPENVKARLGDPSLGLKVKLVKAGGRFLEATKGEAMAEEKRKKFRETFYQVLGEEARKDGCDFVVQGTIAPDWIETQGGIKTQHNILEQVGIDSLSKYGFRVVEPMSELYKDQVRVLGRHLDLPKDMSERQPFPGPGLLVRCIGTVSKKKLDLLKSSTMIVEEKLGPFNYDQYFAGVIENKFAKEPVYKNLDETAAGALGLPSSETRVDVFEDRVTGVKGETRSYGRVA
;
A
#
# COMPACT_ATOMS: atom_id res chain seq x y z
N VAL A 1 5.13 -16.45 15.03
CA VAL A 1 6.05 -15.69 15.91
C VAL A 1 5.23 -15.18 17.06
N THR A 2 5.55 -15.63 18.26
CA THR A 2 4.83 -15.26 19.48
C THR A 2 5.22 -13.84 19.91
N LEU A 3 4.27 -13.09 20.47
CA LEU A 3 4.52 -11.82 21.16
C LEU A 3 5.33 -12.01 22.46
N GLU A 4 5.62 -13.26 22.81
CA GLU A 4 6.37 -13.65 23.99
C GLU A 4 7.79 -13.07 23.93
N GLY A 5 8.12 -12.25 24.92
CA GLY A 5 9.41 -11.57 25.02
C GLY A 5 9.55 -10.22 24.29
N PHE A 6 8.61 -9.82 23.43
CA PHE A 6 8.66 -8.51 22.79
C PHE A 6 8.34 -7.38 23.81
N ARG A 7 9.29 -6.47 23.98
CA ARG A 7 9.17 -5.31 24.89
C ARG A 7 9.22 -4.01 24.08
N PRO A 8 8.08 -3.36 23.83
CA PRO A 8 8.01 -2.17 22.96
C PRO A 8 8.92 -1.04 23.43
N SER A 9 8.99 -0.80 24.75
CA SER A 9 9.84 0.26 25.32
C SER A 9 11.33 0.02 25.07
N SER A 10 11.81 -1.22 25.25
CA SER A 10 13.21 -1.58 25.01
C SER A 10 13.55 -1.47 23.53
N TYR A 11 12.66 -1.98 22.66
CA TYR A 11 12.81 -1.86 21.21
C TYR A 11 12.86 -0.40 20.78
N LEU A 12 11.93 0.42 21.26
CA LEU A 12 11.88 1.83 20.93
C LEU A 12 13.16 2.58 21.36
N THR A 13 13.70 2.26 22.52
CA THR A 13 14.94 2.86 23.02
C THR A 13 16.13 2.51 22.13
N SER A 14 16.32 1.22 21.81
CA SER A 14 17.42 0.76 20.94
C SER A 14 17.30 1.31 19.53
N GLU A 15 16.09 1.28 18.96
CA GLU A 15 15.85 1.73 17.61
C GLU A 15 15.98 3.26 17.45
N THR A 16 15.53 4.02 18.46
CA THR A 16 15.74 5.48 18.52
C THR A 16 17.25 5.82 18.50
N ALA A 17 18.05 5.12 19.29
CA ALA A 17 19.50 5.32 19.32
C ALA A 17 20.14 4.97 17.95
N ARG A 18 19.75 3.85 17.35
CA ARG A 18 20.21 3.42 16.02
C ARG A 18 19.90 4.46 14.93
N LEU A 19 18.67 4.97 14.92
CA LEU A 19 18.25 6.01 13.98
C LEU A 19 19.02 7.31 14.18
N GLN A 20 19.26 7.72 15.42
CA GLN A 20 20.06 8.92 15.73
C GLN A 20 21.49 8.79 15.23
N GLU A 21 22.10 7.63 15.43
CA GLU A 21 23.45 7.34 14.93
C GLU A 21 23.50 7.35 13.40
N THR A 22 22.56 6.62 12.76
CA THR A 22 22.52 6.48 11.29
C THR A 22 22.27 7.81 10.57
N VAL A 23 21.32 8.60 11.07
CA VAL A 23 20.94 9.89 10.44
C VAL A 23 21.90 11.02 10.85
N GLY A 24 22.56 10.90 12.00
CA GLY A 24 23.45 11.93 12.53
C GLY A 24 22.74 13.28 12.65
N ASN A 25 23.33 14.31 12.05
CA ASN A 25 22.76 15.66 11.98
C ASN A 25 21.83 15.89 10.78
N GLY A 26 21.65 14.88 9.91
CA GLY A 26 20.81 14.94 8.72
C GLY A 26 19.32 15.03 9.02
N LYS A 27 18.56 15.19 7.95
CA LYS A 27 17.09 15.18 7.99
C LYS A 27 16.55 13.95 7.28
N ALA A 28 15.39 13.51 7.71
CA ALA A 28 14.68 12.40 7.08
C ALA A 28 13.26 12.79 6.67
N ILE A 29 12.77 12.22 5.55
CA ILE A 29 11.39 12.30 5.11
C ILE A 29 10.72 10.94 5.33
N ALA A 30 9.48 10.93 5.83
CA ALA A 30 8.68 9.72 6.00
C ALA A 30 7.41 9.81 5.18
N ALA A 31 7.24 8.89 4.22
CA ALA A 31 5.98 8.79 3.49
C ALA A 31 4.96 8.01 4.32
N VAL A 32 3.96 8.72 4.86
CA VAL A 32 2.86 8.12 5.61
C VAL A 32 1.67 7.85 4.70
N SER A 33 1.15 6.63 4.70
CA SER A 33 0.01 6.23 3.86
C SER A 33 -1.31 6.17 4.62
N GLY A 34 -1.28 6.43 5.94
CA GLY A 34 -2.41 6.18 6.84
C GLY A 34 -2.58 4.70 7.21
N GLY A 35 -1.72 3.82 6.71
CA GLY A 35 -1.59 2.44 7.17
C GLY A 35 -0.74 2.34 8.44
N VAL A 36 -0.93 1.27 9.22
CA VAL A 36 -0.27 1.09 10.52
C VAL A 36 1.26 1.12 10.40
N ASP A 37 1.83 0.42 9.40
CA ASP A 37 3.29 0.28 9.29
C ASP A 37 3.99 1.60 9.02
N SER A 38 3.55 2.34 7.99
CA SER A 38 4.12 3.65 7.65
C SER A 38 3.94 4.68 8.78
N THR A 39 2.82 4.59 9.51
CA THR A 39 2.54 5.50 10.64
C THR A 39 3.42 5.17 11.84
N VAL A 40 3.55 3.89 12.21
CA VAL A 40 4.42 3.48 13.33
C VAL A 40 5.89 3.80 13.02
N ALA A 41 6.35 3.55 11.78
CA ALA A 41 7.69 3.94 11.35
C ALA A 41 7.96 5.45 11.51
N ALA A 42 6.97 6.27 11.09
CA ALA A 42 7.06 7.72 11.24
C ALA A 42 7.08 8.15 12.72
N LEU A 43 6.31 7.51 13.58
CA LEU A 43 6.29 7.79 15.02
C LEU A 43 7.62 7.42 15.70
N VAL A 44 8.19 6.25 15.38
CA VAL A 44 9.52 5.85 15.86
C VAL A 44 10.59 6.87 15.40
N ALA A 45 10.55 7.23 14.13
CA ALA A 45 11.48 8.21 13.57
C ALA A 45 11.27 9.62 14.17
N LYS A 46 10.03 10.02 14.45
CA LYS A 46 9.73 11.29 15.15
C LYS A 46 10.35 11.33 16.54
N ARG A 47 10.29 10.21 17.25
CA ARG A 47 10.91 10.09 18.58
C ARG A 47 12.44 10.22 18.53
N ALA A 48 13.04 9.68 17.47
CA ALA A 48 14.50 9.74 17.27
C ALA A 48 14.99 11.10 16.79
N LEU A 49 14.30 11.72 15.84
CA LEU A 49 14.78 12.84 15.05
C LEU A 49 14.11 14.18 15.40
N GLY A 50 12.97 14.14 16.08
CA GLY A 50 12.23 15.36 16.45
C GLY A 50 11.80 16.16 15.20
N GLU A 51 12.12 17.44 15.18
CA GLU A 51 11.78 18.34 14.06
C GLU A 51 12.63 18.11 12.79
N ARG A 52 13.62 17.22 12.85
CA ARG A 52 14.40 16.78 11.67
C ARG A 52 13.69 15.71 10.83
N LEU A 53 12.54 15.23 11.29
CA LEU A 53 11.64 14.39 10.50
C LEU A 53 10.60 15.24 9.78
N LEU A 54 10.48 15.03 8.46
CA LEU A 54 9.42 15.57 7.61
C LEU A 54 8.42 14.48 7.26
N PRO A 55 7.29 14.33 7.94
CA PRO A 55 6.24 13.42 7.52
C PRO A 55 5.50 14.00 6.31
N VAL A 56 5.32 13.20 5.24
CA VAL A 56 4.58 13.59 4.04
C VAL A 56 3.50 12.58 3.72
N PHE A 57 2.35 13.05 3.27
CA PHE A 57 1.31 12.23 2.65
C PHE A 57 1.23 12.60 1.17
N ILE A 58 1.46 11.62 0.29
CA ILE A 58 1.38 11.83 -1.15
C ILE A 58 -0.01 11.45 -1.64
N ASP A 59 -0.80 12.46 -2.05
CA ASP A 59 -2.06 12.22 -2.75
C ASP A 59 -1.77 11.82 -4.20
N THR A 60 -1.90 10.52 -4.45
CA THR A 60 -1.66 9.90 -5.75
C THR A 60 -2.85 10.01 -6.70
N GLY A 61 -4.00 10.51 -6.24
CA GLY A 61 -5.25 10.51 -6.98
C GLY A 61 -5.99 9.17 -7.01
N PHE A 62 -5.33 8.08 -6.59
CA PHE A 62 -5.89 6.71 -6.54
C PHE A 62 -6.37 6.29 -5.14
N LEU A 63 -6.61 7.27 -4.29
CA LEU A 63 -7.10 7.06 -2.93
C LEU A 63 -8.64 7.06 -2.90
N ARG A 64 -9.21 6.62 -1.78
CA ARG A 64 -10.64 6.76 -1.51
C ARG A 64 -11.07 8.24 -1.52
N ALA A 65 -12.36 8.49 -1.68
CA ALA A 65 -12.88 9.84 -1.56
C ALA A 65 -12.63 10.41 -0.15
N GLY A 66 -12.09 11.62 -0.06
CA GLY A 66 -11.79 12.30 1.22
C GLY A 66 -10.64 11.69 2.04
N GLU A 67 -9.95 10.66 1.54
CA GLU A 67 -8.86 10.01 2.27
C GLU A 67 -7.70 10.95 2.59
N PRO A 68 -7.19 11.80 1.66
CA PRO A 68 -6.08 12.70 1.95
C PRO A 68 -6.34 13.61 3.14
N GLU A 69 -7.52 14.20 3.20
CA GLU A 69 -7.95 15.09 4.28
C GLU A 69 -8.11 14.33 5.60
N ASN A 70 -8.73 13.15 5.54
CA ASN A 70 -8.94 12.30 6.71
C ASN A 70 -7.60 11.83 7.31
N VAL A 71 -6.66 11.39 6.48
CA VAL A 71 -5.33 10.94 6.95
C VAL A 71 -4.57 12.13 7.54
N LYS A 72 -4.58 13.29 6.88
CA LYS A 72 -3.94 14.50 7.41
C LYS A 72 -4.51 14.91 8.76
N ALA A 73 -5.83 14.90 8.91
CA ALA A 73 -6.49 15.25 10.17
C ALA A 73 -6.13 14.27 11.30
N ARG A 74 -6.18 12.97 11.02
CA ARG A 74 -5.87 11.91 12.01
C ARG A 74 -4.41 11.91 12.45
N LEU A 75 -3.48 12.01 11.50
CA LEU A 75 -2.04 12.03 11.81
C LEU A 75 -1.60 13.37 12.42
N GLY A 76 -2.34 14.45 12.16
CA GLY A 76 -2.14 15.76 12.75
C GLY A 76 -2.70 15.90 14.17
N ASP A 77 -3.28 14.83 14.75
CA ASP A 77 -3.71 14.83 16.14
C ASP A 77 -2.54 15.18 17.06
N PRO A 78 -2.70 16.12 18.00
CA PRO A 78 -1.64 16.53 18.92
C PRO A 78 -0.99 15.37 19.69
N SER A 79 -1.73 14.29 19.98
CA SER A 79 -1.21 13.10 20.66
C SER A 79 -0.13 12.38 19.87
N LEU A 80 -0.22 12.39 18.53
CA LEU A 80 0.77 11.77 17.64
C LEU A 80 1.91 12.71 17.28
N GLY A 81 1.70 14.02 17.33
CA GLY A 81 2.71 15.05 17.07
C GLY A 81 3.28 15.04 15.65
N LEU A 82 2.59 14.44 14.67
CA LEU A 82 3.02 14.38 13.28
C LEU A 82 2.45 15.55 12.48
N LYS A 83 3.30 16.52 12.14
CA LYS A 83 2.93 17.64 11.25
C LYS A 83 3.04 17.20 9.79
N VAL A 84 2.01 16.52 9.29
CA VAL A 84 2.03 15.92 7.95
C VAL A 84 1.86 16.97 6.85
N LYS A 85 2.82 17.02 5.93
CA LYS A 85 2.77 17.81 4.69
C LYS A 85 1.99 17.03 3.62
N LEU A 86 0.91 17.60 3.08
CA LEU A 86 0.17 17.01 1.96
C LEU A 86 0.83 17.39 0.63
N VAL A 87 1.23 16.38 -0.15
CA VAL A 87 1.82 16.52 -1.49
C VAL A 87 0.81 16.07 -2.54
N LYS A 88 0.25 16.99 -3.31
CA LYS A 88 -0.72 16.68 -4.37
C LYS A 88 0.02 16.28 -5.66
N ALA A 89 -0.06 15.00 -6.03
CA ALA A 89 0.65 14.44 -7.18
C ALA A 89 -0.26 13.65 -8.15
N GLY A 90 -1.58 13.64 -7.93
CA GLY A 90 -2.53 12.80 -8.68
C GLY A 90 -2.42 12.89 -10.20
N GLY A 91 -2.17 14.09 -10.74
CA GLY A 91 -1.98 14.28 -12.19
C GLY A 91 -0.75 13.54 -12.72
N ARG A 92 0.36 13.53 -11.97
CA ARG A 92 1.59 12.80 -12.36
C ARG A 92 1.38 11.30 -12.40
N PHE A 93 0.69 10.77 -11.37
CA PHE A 93 0.40 9.33 -11.31
C PHE A 93 -0.57 8.90 -12.40
N LEU A 94 -1.58 9.70 -12.70
CA LEU A 94 -2.52 9.41 -13.78
C LEU A 94 -1.81 9.40 -15.15
N GLU A 95 -0.96 10.37 -15.42
CA GLU A 95 -0.21 10.43 -16.68
C GLU A 95 0.80 9.28 -16.80
N ALA A 96 1.53 8.95 -15.72
CA ALA A 96 2.49 7.85 -15.72
C ALA A 96 1.84 6.48 -15.99
N THR A 97 0.58 6.29 -15.56
CA THR A 97 -0.14 5.02 -15.72
C THR A 97 -1.11 5.01 -16.90
N LYS A 98 -1.15 6.08 -17.68
CA LYS A 98 -2.01 6.22 -18.85
C LYS A 98 -1.74 5.13 -19.89
N GLY A 99 -2.82 4.51 -20.37
CA GLY A 99 -2.75 3.44 -21.37
C GLY A 99 -2.32 2.07 -20.83
N GLU A 100 -1.88 1.98 -19.55
CA GLU A 100 -1.52 0.71 -18.97
C GLU A 100 -2.75 -0.11 -18.57
N ALA A 101 -2.85 -1.31 -19.13
CA ALA A 101 -3.89 -2.28 -18.77
C ALA A 101 -3.41 -3.32 -17.76
N MET A 102 -2.13 -3.72 -17.86
CA MET A 102 -1.55 -4.78 -17.03
C MET A 102 -1.29 -4.31 -15.59
N ALA A 103 -1.79 -5.05 -14.62
CA ALA A 103 -1.69 -4.68 -13.21
C ALA A 103 -0.23 -4.53 -12.74
N GLU A 104 0.68 -5.37 -13.22
CA GLU A 104 2.08 -5.32 -12.81
C GLU A 104 2.80 -4.07 -13.36
N GLU A 105 2.55 -3.72 -14.62
CA GLU A 105 3.11 -2.48 -15.20
C GLU A 105 2.55 -1.23 -14.51
N LYS A 106 1.26 -1.22 -14.16
CA LYS A 106 0.67 -0.16 -13.33
C LYS A 106 1.39 -0.01 -12.00
N ARG A 107 1.68 -1.12 -11.31
CA ARG A 107 2.39 -1.11 -10.02
C ARG A 107 3.81 -0.60 -10.18
N LYS A 108 4.53 -1.03 -11.22
CA LYS A 108 5.88 -0.58 -11.50
C LYS A 108 5.93 0.92 -11.77
N LYS A 109 5.08 1.43 -12.67
CA LYS A 109 4.98 2.86 -12.97
C LYS A 109 4.54 3.69 -11.75
N PHE A 110 3.60 3.16 -10.96
CA PHE A 110 3.18 3.78 -9.70
C PHE A 110 4.37 3.91 -8.74
N ARG A 111 5.10 2.83 -8.50
CA ARG A 111 6.26 2.81 -7.60
C ARG A 111 7.34 3.80 -8.06
N GLU A 112 7.70 3.79 -9.34
CA GLU A 112 8.68 4.71 -9.91
C GLU A 112 8.26 6.17 -9.72
N THR A 113 7.02 6.51 -10.04
CA THR A 113 6.47 7.85 -9.84
C THR A 113 6.46 8.25 -8.37
N PHE A 114 6.11 7.30 -7.47
CA PHE A 114 6.09 7.54 -6.03
C PHE A 114 7.46 7.94 -5.50
N TYR A 115 8.51 7.20 -5.85
CA TYR A 115 9.86 7.53 -5.40
C TYR A 115 10.45 8.78 -6.06
N GLN A 116 10.06 9.08 -7.31
CA GLN A 116 10.42 10.34 -7.94
C GLN A 116 9.83 11.53 -7.18
N VAL A 117 8.53 11.48 -6.88
CA VAL A 117 7.85 12.54 -6.09
C VAL A 117 8.46 12.66 -4.70
N LEU A 118 8.70 11.53 -4.03
CA LEU A 118 9.28 11.50 -2.68
C LEU A 118 10.71 12.08 -2.67
N GLY A 119 11.53 11.71 -3.66
CA GLY A 119 12.90 12.24 -3.81
C GLY A 119 12.94 13.74 -4.12
N GLU A 120 11.98 14.24 -4.92
CA GLU A 120 11.84 15.67 -5.16
C GLU A 120 11.48 16.43 -3.88
N GLU A 121 10.54 15.91 -3.10
CA GLU A 121 10.17 16.52 -1.81
C GLU A 121 11.29 16.42 -0.78
N ALA A 122 12.04 15.31 -0.76
CA ALA A 122 13.23 15.17 0.08
C ALA A 122 14.29 16.24 -0.24
N ARG A 123 14.61 16.42 -1.51
CA ARG A 123 15.58 17.45 -1.95
C ARG A 123 15.13 18.88 -1.63
N LYS A 124 13.84 19.19 -1.81
CA LYS A 124 13.28 20.53 -1.48
C LYS A 124 13.48 20.91 -0.02
N ASP A 125 13.33 19.93 0.88
CA ASP A 125 13.40 20.15 2.32
C ASP A 125 14.78 19.75 2.91
N GLY A 126 15.74 19.36 2.07
CA GLY A 126 17.10 18.98 2.47
C GLY A 126 17.15 17.70 3.30
N CYS A 127 16.34 16.71 2.93
CA CYS A 127 16.32 15.39 3.57
C CYS A 127 17.21 14.41 2.80
N ASP A 128 18.20 13.83 3.48
CA ASP A 128 19.13 12.84 2.94
C ASP A 128 18.63 11.41 3.11
N PHE A 129 17.65 11.21 3.98
CA PHE A 129 17.11 9.91 4.35
C PHE A 129 15.61 9.81 4.11
N VAL A 130 15.17 8.61 3.73
CA VAL A 130 13.76 8.21 3.66
C VAL A 130 13.48 7.14 4.71
N VAL A 131 12.49 7.38 5.56
CA VAL A 131 11.98 6.38 6.52
C VAL A 131 10.92 5.54 5.86
N GLN A 132 11.10 4.22 5.85
CA GLN A 132 10.14 3.25 5.31
C GLN A 132 9.56 2.37 6.41
N GLY A 133 8.28 2.03 6.23
CA GLY A 133 7.54 1.13 7.12
C GLY A 133 7.65 -0.34 6.72
N THR A 134 8.80 -0.78 6.23
CA THR A 134 9.09 -2.18 5.90
C THR A 134 9.09 -3.03 7.16
N ILE A 135 8.50 -4.22 7.10
CA ILE A 135 8.44 -5.20 8.18
C ILE A 135 9.02 -6.54 7.75
N ALA A 136 9.32 -7.44 8.68
CA ALA A 136 9.98 -8.73 8.40
C ALA A 136 9.29 -9.58 7.31
N PRO A 137 7.96 -9.71 7.24
CA PRO A 137 7.30 -10.42 6.15
C PRO A 137 7.57 -9.83 4.76
N ASP A 138 7.74 -8.50 4.65
CA ASP A 138 8.03 -7.85 3.36
C ASP A 138 9.39 -8.30 2.80
N TRP A 139 10.39 -8.49 3.68
CA TRP A 139 11.71 -9.03 3.32
C TRP A 139 11.61 -10.47 2.82
N ILE A 140 10.90 -11.33 3.55
CA ILE A 140 10.74 -12.74 3.23
C ILE A 140 10.00 -12.93 1.90
N GLU A 141 8.90 -12.21 1.71
CA GLU A 141 8.08 -12.28 0.50
C GLU A 141 8.78 -11.73 -0.74
N THR A 142 9.66 -10.74 -0.58
CA THR A 142 10.45 -10.21 -1.69
C THR A 142 11.53 -11.19 -2.11
N GLN A 143 12.24 -11.83 -1.16
CA GLN A 143 13.24 -12.87 -1.46
C GLN A 143 12.61 -14.09 -2.12
N GLY A 144 11.40 -14.48 -1.73
CA GLY A 144 10.66 -15.59 -2.34
C GLY A 144 10.09 -15.28 -3.73
N GLY A 145 10.27 -14.07 -4.27
CA GLY A 145 9.71 -13.67 -5.57
C GLY A 145 8.18 -13.47 -5.56
N ILE A 146 7.53 -13.60 -4.41
CA ILE A 146 6.07 -13.54 -4.25
C ILE A 146 5.55 -12.10 -4.35
N LYS A 147 6.31 -11.13 -3.80
CA LYS A 147 5.97 -9.72 -3.87
C LYS A 147 7.08 -8.89 -4.53
N THR A 148 6.81 -8.41 -5.72
CA THR A 148 7.62 -7.39 -6.41
C THR A 148 7.23 -5.96 -6.02
N GLN A 149 6.37 -5.79 -5.03
CA GLN A 149 5.64 -4.56 -4.77
C GLN A 149 6.08 -3.83 -3.51
N HIS A 150 6.73 -4.54 -2.58
CA HIS A 150 7.22 -3.89 -1.39
C HIS A 150 8.50 -3.12 -1.70
N ASN A 151 8.62 -2.03 -1.01
CA ASN A 151 9.53 -0.92 -1.25
C ASN A 151 10.98 -1.23 -0.86
N ILE A 152 11.41 -2.47 -0.90
CA ILE A 152 12.80 -2.82 -0.66
C ILE A 152 13.56 -2.60 -1.96
N LEU A 153 13.92 -1.35 -2.21
CA LEU A 153 14.60 -0.93 -3.43
C LEU A 153 15.88 -1.72 -3.68
N GLU A 154 16.64 -1.98 -2.62
CA GLU A 154 17.91 -2.72 -2.70
C GLU A 154 17.69 -4.18 -3.17
N GLN A 155 16.63 -4.85 -2.70
CA GLN A 155 16.35 -6.24 -3.12
C GLN A 155 15.92 -6.35 -4.59
N VAL A 156 15.36 -5.28 -5.15
CA VAL A 156 15.05 -5.23 -6.58
C VAL A 156 16.18 -4.61 -7.40
N GLY A 157 17.38 -4.47 -6.80
CA GLY A 157 18.58 -3.98 -7.48
C GLY A 157 18.56 -2.47 -7.76
N ILE A 158 17.80 -1.69 -7.01
CA ILE A 158 17.71 -0.24 -7.17
C ILE A 158 18.54 0.42 -6.06
N ASP A 159 19.65 1.04 -6.42
CA ASP A 159 20.38 1.97 -5.55
C ASP A 159 19.57 3.27 -5.40
N SER A 160 18.98 3.44 -4.23
CA SER A 160 18.12 4.58 -3.91
C SER A 160 18.88 5.91 -3.92
N LEU A 161 20.13 5.90 -3.50
CA LEU A 161 20.96 7.10 -3.47
C LEU A 161 21.28 7.59 -4.88
N SER A 162 21.75 6.70 -5.76
CA SER A 162 22.08 7.04 -7.14
C SER A 162 20.85 7.43 -7.95
N LYS A 163 19.74 6.72 -7.76
CA LYS A 163 18.52 6.91 -8.59
C LYS A 163 17.64 8.05 -8.10
N TYR A 164 17.49 8.22 -6.79
CA TYR A 164 16.50 9.14 -6.19
C TYR A 164 17.13 10.20 -5.27
N GLY A 165 18.40 10.05 -4.92
CA GLY A 165 19.16 11.03 -4.12
C GLY A 165 18.94 10.92 -2.61
N PHE A 166 18.54 9.77 -2.07
CA PHE A 166 18.36 9.54 -0.65
C PHE A 166 18.79 8.12 -0.23
N ARG A 167 19.08 7.98 1.06
CA ARG A 167 19.30 6.68 1.71
C ARG A 167 18.03 6.23 2.41
N VAL A 168 17.80 4.91 2.47
CA VAL A 168 16.63 4.34 3.15
C VAL A 168 16.99 3.92 4.56
N VAL A 169 16.09 4.19 5.52
CA VAL A 169 16.14 3.66 6.89
C VAL A 169 14.82 2.99 7.22
N GLU A 170 14.89 1.78 7.77
CA GLU A 170 13.76 0.90 8.00
C GLU A 170 13.69 0.53 9.50
N PRO A 171 12.97 1.33 10.30
CA PRO A 171 12.97 1.17 11.75
C PRO A 171 12.21 -0.06 12.27
N MET A 172 11.61 -0.85 11.39
CA MET A 172 10.78 -2.00 11.78
C MET A 172 11.06 -3.26 10.96
N SER A 173 12.17 -3.30 10.21
CA SER A 173 12.48 -4.40 9.28
C SER A 173 12.55 -5.79 9.95
N GLU A 174 12.78 -5.86 11.26
CA GLU A 174 12.83 -7.10 12.04
C GLU A 174 11.50 -7.46 12.70
N LEU A 175 10.49 -6.57 12.66
CA LEU A 175 9.21 -6.77 13.34
C LEU A 175 8.19 -7.49 12.46
N TYR A 176 7.40 -8.34 13.10
CA TYR A 176 6.18 -8.90 12.52
C TYR A 176 4.96 -8.02 12.80
N LYS A 177 3.89 -8.21 12.04
CA LYS A 177 2.69 -7.35 12.06
C LYS A 177 2.11 -7.15 13.46
N ASP A 178 2.07 -8.20 14.27
CA ASP A 178 1.51 -8.10 15.62
C ASP A 178 2.42 -7.29 16.56
N GLN A 179 3.74 -7.40 16.39
CA GLN A 179 4.71 -6.57 17.13
C GLN A 179 4.59 -5.10 16.73
N VAL A 180 4.40 -4.80 15.44
CA VAL A 180 4.15 -3.43 14.96
C VAL A 180 2.88 -2.86 15.57
N ARG A 181 1.79 -3.63 15.66
CA ARG A 181 0.55 -3.20 16.32
C ARG A 181 0.75 -2.94 17.82
N VAL A 182 1.53 -3.79 18.51
CA VAL A 182 1.88 -3.58 19.92
C VAL A 182 2.70 -2.31 20.09
N LEU A 183 3.71 -2.10 19.22
CA LEU A 183 4.53 -0.89 19.23
C LEU A 183 3.69 0.36 18.92
N GLY A 184 2.77 0.27 17.95
CA GLY A 184 1.85 1.36 17.63
C GLY A 184 0.98 1.76 18.83
N ARG A 185 0.39 0.80 19.55
CA ARG A 185 -0.36 1.08 20.77
C ARG A 185 0.49 1.72 21.88
N HIS A 186 1.76 1.29 22.00
CA HIS A 186 2.72 1.89 22.92
C HIS A 186 3.10 3.33 22.55
N LEU A 187 2.92 3.71 21.29
CA LEU A 187 3.11 5.05 20.74
C LEU A 187 1.80 5.85 20.61
N ASP A 188 0.77 5.45 21.37
CA ASP A 188 -0.56 6.09 21.42
C ASP A 188 -1.30 6.13 20.07
N LEU A 189 -0.96 5.20 19.12
CA LEU A 189 -1.67 5.09 17.87
C LEU A 189 -3.12 4.62 18.12
N PRO A 190 -4.14 5.36 17.68
CA PRO A 190 -5.54 4.98 17.85
C PRO A 190 -5.85 3.59 17.27
N LYS A 191 -6.74 2.86 17.97
CA LYS A 191 -7.09 1.48 17.61
C LYS A 191 -7.67 1.37 16.21
N ASP A 192 -8.51 2.31 15.81
CA ASP A 192 -9.13 2.37 14.48
C ASP A 192 -8.10 2.57 13.33
N MET A 193 -6.91 3.09 13.63
CA MET A 193 -5.80 3.15 12.67
C MET A 193 -4.98 1.86 12.64
N SER A 194 -4.81 1.18 13.78
CA SER A 194 -4.03 -0.05 13.88
C SER A 194 -4.76 -1.29 13.36
N GLU A 195 -6.11 -1.27 13.36
CA GLU A 195 -6.97 -2.40 12.96
C GLU A 195 -7.70 -2.16 11.64
N ARG A 196 -7.34 -1.12 10.91
CA ARG A 196 -7.97 -0.78 9.62
C ARG A 196 -7.77 -1.90 8.60
N GLN A 197 -8.82 -2.15 7.81
CA GLN A 197 -8.78 -3.10 6.71
C GLN A 197 -7.66 -2.76 5.70
N PRO A 198 -6.92 -3.75 5.20
CA PRO A 198 -5.83 -3.52 4.26
C PRO A 198 -6.29 -2.78 3.00
N PHE A 199 -5.53 -1.77 2.60
CA PHE A 199 -5.72 -1.06 1.35
C PHE A 199 -4.44 -1.17 0.53
N PRO A 200 -4.50 -1.55 -0.75
CA PRO A 200 -3.30 -1.78 -1.54
C PRO A 200 -2.48 -0.48 -1.69
N GLY A 201 -1.15 -0.58 -1.70
CA GLY A 201 -0.25 0.57 -1.87
C GLY A 201 -0.59 1.43 -3.09
N PRO A 202 -0.82 0.83 -4.30
CA PRO A 202 -1.27 1.59 -5.46
C PRO A 202 -2.74 2.06 -5.39
N GLY A 203 -3.44 1.81 -4.30
CA GLY A 203 -4.80 2.25 -4.09
C GLY A 203 -5.80 1.67 -5.11
N LEU A 204 -6.70 2.52 -5.58
CA LEU A 204 -7.73 2.16 -6.55
C LEU A 204 -7.17 1.85 -7.95
N LEU A 205 -5.92 2.21 -8.23
CA LEU A 205 -5.28 1.94 -9.52
C LEU A 205 -5.34 0.45 -9.92
N VAL A 206 -5.07 -0.45 -8.96
CA VAL A 206 -5.09 -1.90 -9.21
C VAL A 206 -6.48 -2.52 -9.14
N ARG A 207 -7.46 -1.77 -8.66
CA ARG A 207 -8.88 -2.14 -8.68
C ARG A 207 -9.60 -1.61 -9.94
N CYS A 208 -8.96 -0.75 -10.70
CA CYS A 208 -9.37 -0.34 -12.04
C CYS A 208 -8.77 -1.31 -13.05
N ILE A 209 -9.49 -2.37 -13.40
CA ILE A 209 -9.02 -3.42 -14.31
C ILE A 209 -9.08 -2.90 -15.75
N GLY A 210 -8.13 -3.33 -16.60
CA GLY A 210 -7.92 -2.72 -17.91
C GLY A 210 -7.30 -1.32 -17.83
N THR A 211 -7.49 -0.47 -18.83
CA THR A 211 -6.91 0.88 -18.85
C THR A 211 -7.57 1.83 -17.87
N VAL A 212 -6.77 2.72 -17.27
CA VAL A 212 -7.25 3.72 -16.33
C VAL A 212 -7.79 4.94 -17.06
N SER A 213 -8.94 5.44 -16.62
CA SER A 213 -9.48 6.74 -17.03
C SER A 213 -10.07 7.47 -15.81
N LYS A 214 -10.19 8.79 -15.92
CA LYS A 214 -10.83 9.59 -14.87
C LYS A 214 -12.24 9.10 -14.59
N LYS A 215 -13.03 8.81 -15.65
CA LYS A 215 -14.40 8.30 -15.52
C LYS A 215 -14.47 6.99 -14.71
N LYS A 216 -13.57 6.03 -15.00
CA LYS A 216 -13.50 4.77 -14.26
C LYS A 216 -13.09 5.00 -12.80
N LEU A 217 -12.14 5.90 -12.54
CA LEU A 217 -11.71 6.22 -11.18
C LEU A 217 -12.83 6.89 -10.37
N ASP A 218 -13.55 7.83 -10.95
CA ASP A 218 -14.66 8.49 -10.28
C ASP A 218 -15.78 7.49 -9.95
N LEU A 219 -16.10 6.59 -10.89
CA LEU A 219 -17.04 5.48 -10.66
C LEU A 219 -16.54 4.56 -9.54
N LEU A 220 -15.26 4.18 -9.57
CA LEU A 220 -14.67 3.28 -8.58
C LEU A 220 -14.64 3.92 -7.18
N LYS A 221 -14.37 5.22 -7.08
CA LYS A 221 -14.45 5.96 -5.80
C LYS A 221 -15.86 5.92 -5.23
N SER A 222 -16.87 6.22 -6.05
CA SER A 222 -18.27 6.20 -5.63
C SER A 222 -18.72 4.78 -5.23
N SER A 223 -18.37 3.77 -6.04
CA SER A 223 -18.69 2.37 -5.73
C SER A 223 -17.99 1.90 -4.44
N THR A 224 -16.75 2.31 -4.21
CA THR A 224 -16.02 1.99 -2.97
C THR A 224 -16.73 2.57 -1.75
N MET A 225 -17.20 3.81 -1.81
CA MET A 225 -17.98 4.42 -0.71
C MET A 225 -19.24 3.62 -0.40
N ILE A 226 -20.02 3.21 -1.43
CA ILE A 226 -21.23 2.43 -1.24
C ILE A 226 -20.91 1.07 -0.62
N VAL A 227 -19.89 0.39 -1.13
CA VAL A 227 -19.47 -0.92 -0.60
C VAL A 227 -19.03 -0.80 0.86
N GLU A 228 -18.25 0.21 1.21
CA GLU A 228 -17.80 0.44 2.58
C GLU A 228 -18.96 0.81 3.52
N GLU A 229 -19.93 1.60 3.06
CA GLU A 229 -21.15 1.92 3.82
C GLU A 229 -22.00 0.68 4.07
N LYS A 230 -22.21 -0.14 3.04
CA LYS A 230 -23.13 -1.29 3.14
C LYS A 230 -22.50 -2.50 3.83
N LEU A 231 -21.23 -2.77 3.61
CA LEU A 231 -20.55 -3.95 4.15
C LEU A 231 -19.77 -3.67 5.45
N GLY A 232 -19.45 -2.41 5.73
CA GLY A 232 -18.72 -2.03 6.95
C GLY A 232 -19.37 -2.48 8.27
N PRO A 233 -20.71 -2.51 8.43
CA PRO A 233 -21.36 -3.04 9.61
C PRO A 233 -21.18 -4.56 9.82
N PHE A 234 -20.83 -5.29 8.76
CA PHE A 234 -20.57 -6.73 8.84
C PHE A 234 -19.08 -6.97 9.10
N ASN A 235 -18.77 -7.90 9.94
CA ASN A 235 -17.39 -8.21 10.32
C ASN A 235 -16.72 -9.12 9.27
N TYR A 236 -16.64 -8.67 8.02
CA TYR A 236 -15.91 -9.36 6.97
C TYR A 236 -14.41 -9.04 7.03
N ASP A 237 -13.58 -10.03 6.80
CA ASP A 237 -12.13 -9.86 6.78
C ASP A 237 -11.67 -8.91 5.66
N GLN A 238 -12.32 -8.99 4.48
CA GLN A 238 -12.02 -8.12 3.35
C GLN A 238 -13.20 -7.97 2.40
N TYR A 239 -13.41 -6.75 1.92
CA TYR A 239 -14.36 -6.43 0.85
C TYR A 239 -13.84 -5.21 0.06
N PHE A 240 -14.20 -5.11 -1.20
CA PHE A 240 -13.84 -3.99 -2.05
C PHE A 240 -14.67 -3.92 -3.33
N ALA A 241 -14.68 -2.74 -3.98
CA ALA A 241 -15.20 -2.56 -5.33
C ALA A 241 -14.06 -2.65 -6.36
N GLY A 242 -14.37 -3.16 -7.54
CA GLY A 242 -13.51 -3.15 -8.72
C GLY A 242 -14.28 -2.71 -9.96
N VAL A 243 -13.61 -2.12 -10.94
CA VAL A 243 -14.21 -1.73 -12.23
C VAL A 243 -13.49 -2.45 -13.34
N ILE A 244 -14.24 -3.16 -14.17
CA ILE A 244 -13.78 -3.86 -15.38
C ILE A 244 -14.25 -3.11 -16.64
N GLU A 245 -13.69 -3.43 -17.80
CA GLU A 245 -14.09 -2.80 -19.07
C GLU A 245 -15.39 -3.41 -19.68
N ASN A 246 -15.83 -4.51 -19.13
CA ASN A 246 -17.04 -5.22 -19.60
C ASN A 246 -16.97 -5.64 -21.08
N LYS A 247 -15.81 -6.10 -21.51
CA LYS A 247 -15.63 -6.72 -22.81
C LYS A 247 -15.60 -8.23 -22.65
N PHE A 248 -16.61 -8.89 -23.16
CA PHE A 248 -16.66 -10.33 -23.18
C PHE A 248 -15.61 -10.91 -24.12
N ALA A 249 -15.01 -12.01 -23.74
CA ALA A 249 -14.15 -12.77 -24.64
C ALA A 249 -14.94 -13.29 -25.84
N LYS A 250 -14.43 -13.09 -27.06
CA LYS A 250 -15.14 -13.39 -28.31
C LYS A 250 -15.32 -14.88 -28.57
N GLU A 251 -14.54 -15.72 -27.91
CA GLU A 251 -14.63 -17.18 -28.01
C GLU A 251 -14.68 -17.82 -26.64
N PRO A 252 -15.41 -18.93 -26.48
CA PRO A 252 -15.38 -19.70 -25.25
C PRO A 252 -13.99 -20.28 -25.06
N VAL A 253 -13.18 -19.60 -24.25
CA VAL A 253 -11.77 -19.99 -23.97
C VAL A 253 -11.71 -21.26 -23.15
N TYR A 254 -12.81 -21.59 -22.49
CA TYR A 254 -12.94 -22.76 -21.63
C TYR A 254 -14.29 -23.44 -21.88
N LYS A 255 -14.25 -24.74 -22.15
CA LYS A 255 -15.48 -25.56 -22.22
C LYS A 255 -15.95 -25.89 -20.81
N ASN A 256 -17.26 -25.94 -20.62
CA ASN A 256 -17.92 -26.39 -19.39
C ASN A 256 -17.60 -25.55 -18.14
N LEU A 257 -17.36 -24.23 -18.29
CA LEU A 257 -17.14 -23.34 -17.13
C LEU A 257 -18.38 -23.26 -16.22
N ASP A 258 -19.59 -23.24 -16.79
CA ASP A 258 -20.84 -23.19 -16.02
C ASP A 258 -20.97 -24.43 -15.13
N GLU A 259 -20.67 -25.62 -15.68
CA GLU A 259 -20.67 -26.89 -14.92
C GLU A 259 -19.59 -26.93 -13.85
N THR A 260 -18.40 -26.44 -14.18
CA THR A 260 -17.27 -26.37 -13.24
C THR A 260 -17.57 -25.44 -12.08
N ALA A 261 -18.12 -24.25 -12.36
CA ALA A 261 -18.51 -23.28 -11.35
C ALA A 261 -19.67 -23.78 -10.50
N ALA A 262 -20.69 -24.38 -11.13
CA ALA A 262 -21.81 -24.99 -10.43
C ALA A 262 -21.35 -26.06 -9.45
N GLY A 263 -20.44 -26.96 -9.87
CA GLY A 263 -19.90 -28.01 -9.02
C GLY A 263 -19.08 -27.43 -7.85
N ALA A 264 -18.28 -26.38 -8.09
CA ALA A 264 -17.48 -25.72 -7.04
C ALA A 264 -18.35 -24.96 -6.02
N LEU A 265 -19.49 -24.41 -6.45
CA LEU A 265 -20.40 -23.64 -5.61
C LEU A 265 -21.52 -24.49 -4.99
N GLY A 266 -21.68 -25.75 -5.39
CA GLY A 266 -22.78 -26.62 -4.96
C GLY A 266 -24.13 -26.15 -5.49
N LEU A 267 -24.18 -25.49 -6.66
CA LEU A 267 -25.36 -24.96 -7.31
C LEU A 267 -25.77 -25.81 -8.53
N PRO A 268 -27.04 -25.79 -8.96
CA PRO A 268 -27.43 -26.38 -10.23
C PRO A 268 -26.75 -25.67 -11.41
N SER A 269 -26.26 -26.43 -12.40
CA SER A 269 -25.63 -25.81 -13.60
C SER A 269 -26.66 -25.01 -14.44
N SER A 270 -27.92 -25.28 -14.35
CA SER A 270 -29.00 -24.50 -14.96
C SER A 270 -29.17 -23.09 -14.36
N GLU A 271 -28.70 -22.89 -13.13
CA GLU A 271 -28.74 -21.61 -12.41
C GLU A 271 -27.38 -20.90 -12.39
N THR A 272 -26.36 -21.51 -12.97
CA THR A 272 -24.99 -20.99 -12.97
C THR A 272 -24.63 -20.55 -14.38
N ARG A 273 -24.18 -19.28 -14.50
CA ARG A 273 -23.65 -18.74 -15.74
C ARG A 273 -22.29 -18.12 -15.46
N VAL A 274 -21.32 -18.43 -16.31
CA VAL A 274 -19.96 -17.85 -16.24
C VAL A 274 -19.69 -16.99 -17.46
N ASP A 275 -19.53 -15.71 -17.25
CA ASP A 275 -19.14 -14.76 -18.29
C ASP A 275 -17.63 -14.49 -18.20
N VAL A 276 -16.88 -14.73 -19.26
CA VAL A 276 -15.43 -14.49 -19.32
C VAL A 276 -15.13 -13.16 -20.00
N PHE A 277 -14.37 -12.32 -19.32
CA PHE A 277 -13.98 -11.01 -19.82
C PHE A 277 -12.57 -11.05 -20.45
N GLU A 278 -12.29 -10.12 -21.39
CA GLU A 278 -10.96 -9.96 -21.96
C GLU A 278 -9.93 -9.43 -20.94
N ASP A 279 -10.42 -8.76 -19.90
CA ASP A 279 -9.61 -8.23 -18.82
C ASP A 279 -8.83 -9.34 -18.09
N ARG A 280 -7.61 -9.00 -17.67
CA ARG A 280 -6.75 -9.93 -16.95
C ARG A 280 -6.43 -9.42 -15.55
N VAL A 281 -6.42 -10.32 -14.61
CA VAL A 281 -6.05 -10.07 -13.22
C VAL A 281 -4.92 -10.97 -12.79
N THR A 282 -4.20 -10.54 -11.76
CA THR A 282 -3.16 -11.34 -11.14
C THR A 282 -3.79 -12.39 -10.24
N GLY A 283 -3.47 -13.66 -10.47
CA GLY A 283 -3.74 -14.77 -9.56
C GLY A 283 -2.44 -15.28 -8.94
N VAL A 284 -2.55 -15.90 -7.78
CA VAL A 284 -1.44 -16.59 -7.12
C VAL A 284 -1.79 -18.08 -7.09
N LYS A 285 -0.89 -18.93 -7.62
CA LYS A 285 -1.02 -20.37 -7.56
C LYS A 285 0.26 -20.96 -6.96
N GLY A 286 0.17 -21.39 -5.71
CA GLY A 286 1.35 -21.75 -4.93
C GLY A 286 2.28 -20.55 -4.75
N GLU A 287 3.55 -20.70 -5.10
CA GLU A 287 4.58 -19.64 -5.03
C GLU A 287 4.69 -18.79 -6.31
N THR A 288 3.88 -19.09 -7.34
CA THR A 288 3.96 -18.40 -8.62
C THR A 288 2.78 -17.47 -8.86
N ARG A 289 3.07 -16.31 -9.49
CA ARG A 289 2.04 -15.41 -9.99
C ARG A 289 1.65 -15.82 -11.40
N SER A 290 0.36 -15.78 -11.66
CA SER A 290 -0.19 -15.97 -13.00
C SER A 290 -1.13 -14.83 -13.35
N TYR A 291 -1.31 -14.60 -14.65
CA TYR A 291 -2.29 -13.66 -15.16
C TYR A 291 -3.40 -14.45 -15.84
N GLY A 292 -4.60 -14.37 -15.27
CA GLY A 292 -5.79 -15.00 -15.79
C GLY A 292 -6.82 -13.98 -16.28
N ARG A 293 -7.75 -14.42 -17.13
CA ARG A 293 -8.95 -13.64 -17.44
C ARG A 293 -9.90 -13.63 -16.24
N VAL A 294 -10.69 -12.57 -16.15
CA VAL A 294 -11.78 -12.47 -15.16
C VAL A 294 -12.94 -13.30 -15.66
N ALA A 295 -13.49 -14.13 -14.81
CA ALA A 295 -14.71 -14.89 -15.06
C ALA A 295 -15.71 -14.68 -13.93
#